data_071e565c148ef1dba86530d67d25e679
#
_entry.id   071e565c148ef1dba86530d67d25e679
#
_cell.length_a   1.000
_cell.length_b   1.000
_cell.length_c   1.000
_cell.angle_alpha   90.00
_cell.angle_beta   90.00
_cell.angle_gamma   90.00
#
_symmetry.space_group_name_H-M   'P 1'
#
loop_
_entity.id
_entity.type
_entity.pdbx_description
1 polymer ?
#
loop_
_entity_poly.entity_id
_entity_poly.type
_entity_poly.pdbx_seq_one_letter_code
_entity_poly.pdbx_strand_id
1 'polypeptide(L)'
;MSEECTHDCSSCGSNCAERVEEQKNKDNYAGVKKVIAVVSGKGGVGKSMVTSLLAVNSAKNGLKTAIMDADITGPSIPKSFGLKEKAKCDEEGTVIYPEVTKGGIKVMSMNLLMDNETDPVIWRGPVIASAVKEFWENAKWGDIDCMFVDCPPGTGDVPLTVFQSLPVAGIVVVTSPQELVSMIVEKAVNMANMMDIPVLGIVENMSYFECPDCGKKHEIFGKSHIDEIAAQHDIKAVAKLPINPEAASKVDGGFAEDLDVSALDNIFEAIRNC
;
A
#
# COMPACT_ATOMS: atom_id res chain seq x y z
N MET A 1 -10.30 -10.13 -40.70
CA MET A 1 -9.79 -8.84 -41.19
C MET A 1 -10.25 -7.82 -40.15
N SER A 2 -9.35 -7.44 -39.26
CA SER A 2 -9.61 -6.44 -38.21
C SER A 2 -9.47 -5.05 -38.85
N GLU A 3 -10.56 -4.32 -38.95
CA GLU A 3 -10.51 -2.90 -39.33
C GLU A 3 -9.81 -2.11 -38.22
N GLU A 4 -8.72 -1.45 -38.57
CA GLU A 4 -7.98 -0.55 -37.68
C GLU A 4 -8.86 0.64 -37.32
N CYS A 5 -9.04 0.88 -36.03
CA CYS A 5 -9.79 2.01 -35.52
C CYS A 5 -9.01 3.30 -35.79
N THR A 6 -9.58 4.21 -36.58
CA THR A 6 -8.97 5.49 -36.96
C THR A 6 -9.00 6.59 -35.91
N HIS A 7 -9.45 6.31 -34.68
CA HIS A 7 -9.57 7.24 -33.55
C HIS A 7 -10.38 8.54 -33.80
N ASP A 8 -11.09 8.67 -34.92
CA ASP A 8 -12.02 9.77 -35.18
C ASP A 8 -13.44 9.38 -34.75
N CYS A 9 -13.80 9.76 -33.52
CA CYS A 9 -15.07 9.38 -32.89
C CYS A 9 -16.28 10.18 -33.35
N SER A 10 -16.10 11.19 -34.21
CA SER A 10 -17.20 11.99 -34.72
C SER A 10 -17.97 11.29 -35.86
N SER A 11 -17.38 10.26 -36.48
CA SER A 11 -17.95 9.51 -37.61
C SER A 11 -18.16 8.01 -37.33
N CYS A 12 -17.83 7.53 -36.12
CA CYS A 12 -17.90 6.13 -35.76
C CYS A 12 -19.29 5.75 -35.24
N GLY A 13 -20.08 5.01 -36.00
CA GLY A 13 -21.40 4.49 -35.61
C GLY A 13 -21.36 3.22 -34.77
N SER A 14 -20.22 2.80 -34.24
CA SER A 14 -20.10 1.66 -33.33
C SER A 14 -20.43 2.08 -31.89
N ASN A 15 -21.33 1.32 -31.25
CA ASN A 15 -21.74 1.44 -29.86
C ASN A 15 -20.54 1.11 -28.97
N CYS A 16 -19.81 2.11 -28.49
CA CYS A 16 -18.69 1.92 -27.56
C CYS A 16 -19.21 1.61 -26.16
N ALA A 17 -19.82 0.45 -25.96
CA ALA A 17 -20.25 -0.04 -24.65
C ALA A 17 -19.09 -0.07 -23.65
N GLU A 18 -17.88 -0.41 -24.10
CA GLU A 18 -16.64 -0.38 -23.28
C GLU A 18 -16.31 1.02 -22.74
N ARG A 19 -16.57 2.09 -23.49
CA ARG A 19 -16.35 3.47 -23.01
C ARG A 19 -17.35 3.90 -21.94
N VAL A 20 -18.56 3.37 -21.99
CA VAL A 20 -19.60 3.64 -20.97
C VAL A 20 -19.27 2.88 -19.68
N GLU A 21 -18.67 1.68 -19.78
CA GLU A 21 -18.15 0.95 -18.62
C GLU A 21 -16.92 1.63 -18.02
N GLU A 22 -15.96 2.10 -18.83
CA GLU A 22 -14.82 2.86 -18.34
C GLU A 22 -15.22 4.19 -17.66
N GLN A 23 -16.28 4.86 -18.13
CA GLN A 23 -16.82 6.06 -17.48
C GLN A 23 -17.60 5.73 -16.21
N LYS A 24 -18.41 4.68 -16.18
CA LYS A 24 -19.09 4.20 -14.96
C LYS A 24 -18.09 3.79 -13.88
N ASN A 25 -17.00 3.15 -14.25
CA ASN A 25 -15.94 2.77 -13.34
C ASN A 25 -15.22 4.00 -12.74
N LYS A 26 -15.05 5.11 -13.46
CA LYS A 26 -14.49 6.35 -12.91
C LYS A 26 -15.36 6.97 -11.80
N ASP A 27 -16.65 6.81 -11.86
CA ASP A 27 -17.57 7.39 -10.87
C ASP A 27 -17.54 6.64 -9.51
N ASN A 28 -17.13 5.37 -9.48
CA ASN A 28 -17.06 4.60 -8.24
C ASN A 28 -15.86 4.95 -7.35
N TYR A 29 -14.77 5.51 -7.90
CA TYR A 29 -13.61 5.97 -7.13
C TYR A 29 -13.53 7.49 -6.95
N ALA A 30 -14.54 8.23 -7.38
CA ALA A 30 -14.57 9.69 -7.29
C ALA A 30 -14.36 10.24 -5.86
N GLY A 31 -14.45 9.35 -4.83
CA GLY A 31 -14.22 9.67 -3.44
C GLY A 31 -12.79 9.51 -2.93
N VAL A 32 -11.86 8.88 -3.67
CA VAL A 32 -10.46 8.69 -3.23
C VAL A 32 -9.58 9.78 -3.84
N LYS A 33 -9.07 10.69 -3.00
CA LYS A 33 -8.33 11.87 -3.48
C LYS A 33 -6.87 11.55 -3.80
N LYS A 34 -6.24 10.66 -3.01
CA LYS A 34 -4.82 10.36 -3.12
C LYS A 34 -4.56 8.87 -2.86
N VAL A 35 -3.81 8.22 -3.74
CA VAL A 35 -3.41 6.81 -3.61
C VAL A 35 -1.89 6.75 -3.46
N ILE A 36 -1.41 6.13 -2.38
CA ILE A 36 0.01 5.96 -2.07
C ILE A 36 0.32 4.46 -2.06
N ALA A 37 1.19 4.01 -2.95
CA ALA A 37 1.63 2.64 -2.95
C ALA A 37 2.82 2.44 -2.00
N VAL A 38 2.75 1.41 -1.16
CA VAL A 38 3.84 1.02 -0.27
C VAL A 38 4.50 -0.23 -0.85
N VAL A 39 5.78 -0.11 -1.17
CA VAL A 39 6.53 -1.14 -1.89
C VAL A 39 7.77 -1.57 -1.11
N SER A 40 8.23 -2.79 -1.34
CA SER A 40 9.50 -3.28 -0.82
C SER A 40 10.18 -4.20 -1.82
N GLY A 41 11.49 -4.18 -1.88
CA GLY A 41 12.23 -5.02 -2.82
C GLY A 41 12.34 -6.48 -2.39
N LYS A 42 12.05 -6.81 -1.12
CA LYS A 42 12.04 -8.17 -0.60
C LYS A 42 10.98 -8.35 0.49
N GLY A 43 10.60 -9.60 0.75
CA GLY A 43 9.74 -9.96 1.87
C GLY A 43 10.44 -9.85 3.23
N GLY A 44 9.66 -9.72 4.31
CA GLY A 44 10.16 -9.74 5.68
C GLY A 44 10.75 -8.41 6.20
N VAL A 45 10.67 -7.32 5.43
CA VAL A 45 11.13 -5.98 5.88
C VAL A 45 10.12 -5.25 6.76
N GLY A 46 8.94 -5.83 6.98
CA GLY A 46 7.86 -5.21 7.75
C GLY A 46 7.03 -4.20 6.96
N LYS A 47 6.94 -4.34 5.64
CA LYS A 47 6.17 -3.46 4.74
C LYS A 47 4.74 -3.24 5.23
N SER A 48 3.98 -4.31 5.48
CA SER A 48 2.57 -4.21 5.91
C SER A 48 2.40 -3.56 7.29
N MET A 49 3.37 -3.77 8.20
CA MET A 49 3.42 -3.03 9.46
C MET A 49 3.60 -1.53 9.19
N VAL A 50 4.56 -1.16 8.34
CA VAL A 50 4.80 0.25 7.97
C VAL A 50 3.57 0.84 7.28
N THR A 51 2.92 0.10 6.37
CA THR A 51 1.66 0.51 5.72
C THR A 51 0.58 0.81 6.76
N SER A 52 0.40 -0.08 7.75
CA SER A 52 -0.54 0.12 8.85
C SER A 52 -0.21 1.37 9.66
N LEU A 53 1.07 1.58 10.00
CA LEU A 53 1.52 2.75 10.79
C LEU A 53 1.36 4.07 10.01
N LEU A 54 1.61 4.08 8.70
CA LEU A 54 1.37 5.26 7.85
C LEU A 54 -0.12 5.61 7.79
N ALA A 55 -0.99 4.60 7.69
CA ALA A 55 -2.43 4.81 7.72
C ALA A 55 -2.89 5.34 9.08
N VAL A 56 -2.37 4.79 10.19
CA VAL A 56 -2.64 5.28 11.55
C VAL A 56 -2.15 6.72 11.72
N ASN A 57 -0.95 7.06 11.21
CA ASN A 57 -0.43 8.42 11.23
C ASN A 57 -1.37 9.39 10.49
N SER A 58 -1.78 9.02 9.27
CA SER A 58 -2.70 9.83 8.47
C SER A 58 -4.05 10.03 9.16
N ALA A 59 -4.63 8.99 9.75
CA ALA A 59 -5.89 9.06 10.47
C ALA A 59 -5.78 9.93 11.75
N LYS A 60 -4.68 9.78 12.52
CA LYS A 60 -4.41 10.63 13.70
C LYS A 60 -4.24 12.11 13.33
N ASN A 61 -3.81 12.42 12.12
CA ASN A 61 -3.74 13.76 11.57
C ASN A 61 -5.06 14.23 10.92
N GLY A 62 -6.15 13.52 11.11
CA GLY A 62 -7.51 13.93 10.72
C GLY A 62 -7.89 13.62 9.27
N LEU A 63 -7.10 12.83 8.53
CA LEU A 63 -7.43 12.40 7.18
C LEU A 63 -8.37 11.17 7.22
N LYS A 64 -9.39 11.17 6.36
CA LYS A 64 -10.17 9.96 6.06
C LYS A 64 -9.27 8.99 5.31
N THR A 65 -8.92 7.89 5.94
CA THR A 65 -7.87 6.99 5.48
C THR A 65 -8.41 5.62 5.11
N ALA A 66 -7.82 5.02 4.09
CA ALA A 66 -8.10 3.64 3.70
C ALA A 66 -6.82 2.85 3.45
N ILE A 67 -6.91 1.53 3.56
CA ILE A 67 -5.86 0.58 3.18
C ILE A 67 -6.45 -0.45 2.23
N MET A 68 -5.80 -0.63 1.08
CA MET A 68 -6.01 -1.75 0.18
C MET A 68 -4.84 -2.71 0.32
N ASP A 69 -5.10 -3.91 0.83
CA ASP A 69 -4.10 -4.97 0.94
C ASP A 69 -4.02 -5.75 -0.38
N ALA A 70 -3.02 -5.42 -1.18
CA ALA A 70 -2.73 -6.07 -2.45
C ALA A 70 -1.72 -7.23 -2.34
N ASP A 71 -1.21 -7.51 -1.12
CA ASP A 71 -0.38 -8.69 -0.84
C ASP A 71 -1.27 -9.92 -0.57
N ILE A 72 -1.96 -10.36 -1.61
CA ILE A 72 -2.98 -11.41 -1.56
C ILE A 72 -2.40 -12.76 -1.07
N THR A 73 -1.11 -12.99 -1.27
CA THR A 73 -0.45 -14.24 -0.88
C THR A 73 -0.07 -14.31 0.59
N GLY A 74 0.02 -13.18 1.27
CA GLY A 74 0.36 -13.09 2.69
C GLY A 74 -0.36 -11.92 3.38
N PRO A 75 -1.69 -11.80 3.23
CA PRO A 75 -2.41 -10.65 3.71
C PRO A 75 -2.35 -10.55 5.23
N SER A 76 -1.84 -9.43 5.74
CA SER A 76 -1.59 -9.21 7.17
C SER A 76 -2.27 -7.97 7.75
N ILE A 77 -2.79 -7.09 6.90
CA ILE A 77 -3.40 -5.84 7.31
C ILE A 77 -4.61 -6.03 8.23
N PRO A 78 -5.61 -6.90 7.94
CA PRO A 78 -6.74 -7.10 8.84
C PRO A 78 -6.33 -7.52 10.25
N LYS A 79 -5.34 -8.42 10.36
CA LYS A 79 -4.81 -8.87 11.65
C LYS A 79 -4.21 -7.72 12.46
N SER A 80 -3.48 -6.81 11.81
CA SER A 80 -2.84 -5.66 12.46
C SER A 80 -3.84 -4.72 13.14
N PHE A 81 -5.09 -4.71 12.68
CA PHE A 81 -6.19 -3.93 13.24
C PHE A 81 -7.22 -4.75 14.02
N GLY A 82 -7.00 -6.04 14.19
CA GLY A 82 -7.91 -6.94 14.90
C GLY A 82 -9.25 -7.14 14.20
N LEU A 83 -9.31 -6.93 12.88
CA LEU A 83 -10.50 -7.18 12.07
C LEU A 83 -10.67 -8.68 11.87
N LYS A 84 -11.83 -9.20 12.31
CA LYS A 84 -12.17 -10.63 12.26
C LYS A 84 -13.45 -10.90 11.46
N GLU A 85 -14.24 -9.85 11.23
CA GLU A 85 -15.47 -9.98 10.46
C GLU A 85 -15.14 -9.97 8.97
N LYS A 86 -15.94 -10.71 8.19
CA LYS A 86 -15.83 -10.70 6.74
C LYS A 86 -16.38 -9.41 6.17
N ALA A 87 -15.78 -8.95 5.09
CA ALA A 87 -16.32 -7.86 4.31
C ALA A 87 -17.72 -8.25 3.78
N LYS A 88 -18.66 -7.32 3.89
CA LYS A 88 -20.04 -7.53 3.43
C LYS A 88 -20.13 -7.19 1.95
N CYS A 89 -20.94 -7.96 1.23
CA CYS A 89 -21.32 -7.62 -0.13
C CYS A 89 -22.80 -7.23 -0.17
N ASP A 90 -23.21 -6.54 -1.23
CA ASP A 90 -24.64 -6.35 -1.52
C ASP A 90 -25.33 -7.68 -1.87
N GLU A 91 -26.66 -7.65 -2.03
CA GLU A 91 -27.45 -8.86 -2.34
C GLU A 91 -27.08 -9.47 -3.71
N GLU A 92 -26.55 -8.67 -4.60
CA GLU A 92 -26.12 -9.07 -5.95
C GLU A 92 -24.67 -9.54 -5.99
N GLY A 93 -23.87 -9.32 -4.94
CA GLY A 93 -22.45 -9.64 -4.84
C GLY A 93 -21.55 -8.73 -5.70
N THR A 94 -22.07 -7.59 -6.15
CA THR A 94 -21.39 -6.66 -7.06
C THR A 94 -20.64 -5.55 -6.33
N VAL A 95 -21.11 -5.16 -5.14
CA VAL A 95 -20.49 -4.10 -4.33
C VAL A 95 -19.93 -4.70 -3.04
N ILE A 96 -18.67 -4.42 -2.77
CA ILE A 96 -18.00 -4.86 -1.54
C ILE A 96 -17.89 -3.68 -0.57
N TYR A 97 -18.20 -3.90 0.69
CA TYR A 97 -18.07 -2.88 1.73
C TYR A 97 -16.80 -3.13 2.52
N PRO A 98 -15.81 -2.21 2.46
CA PRO A 98 -14.60 -2.31 3.27
C PRO A 98 -14.92 -2.37 4.76
N GLU A 99 -14.19 -3.19 5.51
CA GLU A 99 -14.29 -3.19 6.97
C GLU A 99 -13.66 -1.92 7.54
N VAL A 100 -14.15 -1.50 8.72
CA VAL A 100 -13.73 -0.24 9.34
C VAL A 100 -13.08 -0.54 10.68
N THR A 101 -11.87 -0.02 10.90
CA THR A 101 -11.16 -0.14 12.16
C THR A 101 -11.81 0.73 13.25
N LYS A 102 -11.39 0.57 14.50
CA LYS A 102 -11.86 1.41 15.62
C LYS A 102 -11.57 2.90 15.41
N GLY A 103 -10.44 3.22 14.77
CA GLY A 103 -10.04 4.59 14.43
C GLY A 103 -10.65 5.12 13.13
N GLY A 104 -11.53 4.36 12.46
CA GLY A 104 -12.23 4.79 11.27
C GLY A 104 -11.48 4.57 9.96
N ILE A 105 -10.39 3.82 9.96
CA ILE A 105 -9.65 3.45 8.75
C ILE A 105 -10.42 2.37 8.01
N LYS A 106 -10.70 2.56 6.71
CA LYS A 106 -11.33 1.54 5.87
C LYS A 106 -10.29 0.55 5.36
N VAL A 107 -10.56 -0.73 5.48
CA VAL A 107 -9.64 -1.81 5.09
C VAL A 107 -10.33 -2.77 4.13
N MET A 108 -9.67 -3.07 3.02
CA MET A 108 -10.02 -4.15 2.10
C MET A 108 -8.82 -5.06 1.92
N SER A 109 -9.06 -6.35 2.10
CA SER A 109 -8.07 -7.42 1.95
C SER A 109 -8.75 -8.70 1.52
N MET A 110 -8.02 -9.57 0.82
CA MET A 110 -8.53 -10.87 0.44
C MET A 110 -8.95 -11.73 1.64
N ASN A 111 -8.24 -11.63 2.77
CA ASN A 111 -8.61 -12.36 3.99
C ASN A 111 -10.01 -12.04 4.52
N LEU A 112 -10.52 -10.86 4.22
CA LEU A 112 -11.87 -10.47 4.62
C LEU A 112 -12.97 -11.08 3.73
N LEU A 113 -12.59 -11.71 2.61
CA LEU A 113 -13.52 -12.37 1.67
C LEU A 113 -13.44 -13.89 1.75
N MET A 114 -12.34 -14.45 2.28
CA MET A 114 -12.12 -15.90 2.36
C MET A 114 -12.90 -16.54 3.50
N ASP A 115 -13.31 -17.81 3.31
CA ASP A 115 -14.02 -18.55 4.34
C ASP A 115 -13.12 -18.91 5.53
N ASN A 116 -11.87 -19.25 5.27
CA ASN A 116 -10.87 -19.49 6.30
C ASN A 116 -9.61 -18.67 5.99
N GLU A 117 -9.09 -17.95 6.99
CA GLU A 117 -7.86 -17.16 6.87
C GLU A 117 -6.61 -18.01 6.52
N THR A 118 -6.67 -19.30 6.79
CA THR A 118 -5.57 -20.25 6.56
C THR A 118 -5.64 -20.96 5.22
N ASP A 119 -6.70 -20.73 4.44
CA ASP A 119 -6.81 -21.34 3.13
C ASP A 119 -5.77 -20.74 2.18
N PRO A 120 -4.95 -21.57 1.51
CA PRO A 120 -3.93 -21.07 0.62
C PRO A 120 -4.56 -20.45 -0.63
N VAL A 121 -4.25 -19.19 -0.88
CA VAL A 121 -4.60 -18.52 -2.15
C VAL A 121 -3.59 -18.98 -3.22
N ILE A 122 -3.96 -19.97 -4.00
CA ILE A 122 -3.12 -20.49 -5.10
C ILE A 122 -3.49 -19.76 -6.39
N TRP A 123 -3.24 -18.45 -6.43
CA TRP A 123 -3.51 -17.64 -7.61
C TRP A 123 -2.23 -17.28 -8.35
N ARG A 124 -2.32 -17.23 -9.67
CA ARG A 124 -1.24 -16.74 -10.52
C ARG A 124 -1.34 -15.21 -10.68
N GLY A 125 -0.23 -14.56 -10.99
CA GLY A 125 -0.13 -13.11 -11.13
C GLY A 125 -1.32 -12.41 -11.80
N PRO A 126 -1.82 -12.86 -12.97
CA PRO A 126 -2.98 -12.24 -13.63
C PRO A 126 -4.27 -12.25 -12.82
N VAL A 127 -4.52 -13.32 -12.04
CA VAL A 127 -5.71 -13.42 -11.17
C VAL A 127 -5.61 -12.47 -9.99
N ILE A 128 -4.40 -12.36 -9.41
CA ILE A 128 -4.11 -11.41 -8.33
C ILE A 128 -4.31 -9.97 -8.83
N ALA A 129 -3.81 -9.67 -10.03
CA ALA A 129 -3.98 -8.37 -10.66
C ALA A 129 -5.47 -8.02 -10.89
N SER A 130 -6.29 -9.00 -11.30
CA SER A 130 -7.73 -8.82 -11.42
C SER A 130 -8.40 -8.54 -10.08
N ALA A 131 -8.01 -9.24 -9.02
CA ALA A 131 -8.56 -8.99 -7.67
C ALA A 131 -8.23 -7.58 -7.15
N VAL A 132 -7.04 -7.07 -7.41
CA VAL A 132 -6.67 -5.68 -7.06
C VAL A 132 -7.56 -4.67 -7.80
N LYS A 133 -7.85 -4.92 -9.09
CA LYS A 133 -8.78 -4.10 -9.87
C LYS A 133 -10.21 -4.18 -9.31
N GLU A 134 -10.69 -5.37 -8.99
CA GLU A 134 -12.00 -5.55 -8.37
C GLU A 134 -12.12 -4.82 -7.03
N PHE A 135 -11.10 -4.85 -6.19
CA PHE A 135 -11.08 -4.08 -4.93
C PHE A 135 -11.12 -2.58 -5.19
N TRP A 136 -10.46 -2.12 -6.22
CA TRP A 136 -10.51 -0.72 -6.61
C TRP A 136 -11.89 -0.33 -7.17
N GLU A 137 -12.43 -1.14 -8.07
CA GLU A 137 -13.64 -0.86 -8.84
C GLU A 137 -14.93 -1.13 -8.07
N ASN A 138 -14.99 -2.21 -7.27
CA ASN A 138 -16.22 -2.70 -6.67
C ASN A 138 -16.32 -2.43 -5.16
N ALA A 139 -15.25 -1.99 -4.51
CA ALA A 139 -15.32 -1.63 -3.10
C ALA A 139 -15.88 -0.21 -2.90
N LYS A 140 -16.85 -0.06 -2.01
CA LYS A 140 -17.48 1.22 -1.70
C LYS A 140 -16.61 2.05 -0.75
N TRP A 141 -15.56 2.66 -1.29
CA TRP A 141 -14.62 3.46 -0.51
C TRP A 141 -15.25 4.74 0.06
N GLY A 142 -16.14 5.42 -0.69
CA GLY A 142 -16.67 6.73 -0.32
C GLY A 142 -15.58 7.79 -0.25
N ASP A 143 -15.81 8.86 0.50
CA ASP A 143 -14.84 9.97 0.65
C ASP A 143 -13.61 9.54 1.42
N ILE A 144 -12.47 9.41 0.76
CA ILE A 144 -11.16 9.06 1.32
C ILE A 144 -10.15 10.14 0.91
N ASP A 145 -9.44 10.70 1.88
CA ASP A 145 -8.40 11.70 1.63
C ASP A 145 -7.09 11.04 1.21
N CYS A 146 -6.74 9.90 1.84
CA CYS A 146 -5.52 9.16 1.53
C CYS A 146 -5.77 7.65 1.62
N MET A 147 -5.46 6.93 0.55
CA MET A 147 -5.48 5.47 0.50
C MET A 147 -4.05 4.93 0.40
N PHE A 148 -3.72 3.98 1.25
CA PHE A 148 -2.47 3.22 1.16
C PHE A 148 -2.72 1.87 0.50
N VAL A 149 -1.87 1.52 -0.48
CA VAL A 149 -1.91 0.21 -1.13
C VAL A 149 -0.70 -0.59 -0.68
N ASP A 150 -0.93 -1.65 0.09
CA ASP A 150 0.12 -2.57 0.54
C ASP A 150 0.46 -3.55 -0.58
N CYS A 151 1.52 -3.29 -1.35
CA CYS A 151 1.91 -4.10 -2.50
C CYS A 151 2.63 -5.39 -2.03
N PRO A 152 2.55 -6.51 -2.77
CA PRO A 152 3.41 -7.65 -2.49
C PRO A 152 4.89 -7.28 -2.65
N PRO A 153 5.80 -8.05 -2.02
CA PRO A 153 7.24 -7.78 -2.11
C PRO A 153 7.78 -7.98 -3.53
N GLY A 154 8.78 -7.19 -3.88
CA GLY A 154 9.44 -7.24 -5.19
C GLY A 154 8.86 -6.26 -6.21
N THR A 155 9.35 -6.38 -7.45
CA THR A 155 8.98 -5.54 -8.60
C THR A 155 8.25 -6.36 -9.67
N GLY A 156 7.41 -7.30 -9.24
CA GLY A 156 6.68 -8.22 -10.12
C GLY A 156 5.37 -7.63 -10.69
N ASP A 157 4.52 -8.51 -11.22
CA ASP A 157 3.31 -8.15 -11.96
C ASP A 157 2.28 -7.35 -11.13
N VAL A 158 2.18 -7.64 -9.82
CA VAL A 158 1.15 -6.98 -8.98
C VAL A 158 1.47 -5.52 -8.70
N PRO A 159 2.69 -5.14 -8.24
CA PRO A 159 3.07 -3.72 -8.15
C PRO A 159 2.91 -2.98 -9.48
N LEU A 160 3.28 -3.59 -10.60
CA LEU A 160 3.08 -3.00 -11.93
C LEU A 160 1.59 -2.79 -12.23
N THR A 161 0.74 -3.76 -11.91
CA THR A 161 -0.72 -3.62 -12.08
C THR A 161 -1.28 -2.51 -11.22
N VAL A 162 -0.85 -2.39 -9.96
CA VAL A 162 -1.23 -1.27 -9.08
C VAL A 162 -0.89 0.06 -9.75
N PHE A 163 0.33 0.21 -10.26
CA PHE A 163 0.79 1.45 -10.89
C PHE A 163 0.07 1.76 -12.22
N GLN A 164 -0.34 0.74 -12.97
CA GLN A 164 -1.04 0.90 -14.26
C GLN A 164 -2.54 1.10 -14.11
N SER A 165 -3.14 0.55 -13.05
CA SER A 165 -4.60 0.47 -12.91
C SER A 165 -5.15 1.47 -11.89
N LEU A 166 -4.34 1.93 -10.93
CA LEU A 166 -4.75 2.89 -9.91
C LEU A 166 -4.09 4.26 -10.16
N PRO A 167 -4.75 5.37 -9.81
CA PRO A 167 -4.16 6.72 -9.93
C PRO A 167 -3.16 6.97 -8.79
N VAL A 168 -2.03 6.26 -8.82
CA VAL A 168 -1.00 6.35 -7.78
C VAL A 168 -0.32 7.71 -7.83
N ALA A 169 -0.46 8.49 -6.76
CA ALA A 169 0.15 9.82 -6.62
C ALA A 169 1.61 9.76 -6.21
N GLY A 170 2.05 8.65 -5.61
CA GLY A 170 3.45 8.45 -5.22
C GLY A 170 3.67 7.13 -4.51
N ILE A 171 4.94 6.79 -4.30
CA ILE A 171 5.31 5.57 -3.57
C ILE A 171 6.11 5.87 -2.31
N VAL A 172 5.97 4.99 -1.32
CA VAL A 172 6.85 4.90 -0.15
C VAL A 172 7.60 3.57 -0.24
N VAL A 173 8.92 3.62 -0.19
CA VAL A 173 9.77 2.43 -0.25
C VAL A 173 10.10 1.96 1.16
N VAL A 174 9.83 0.71 1.49
CA VAL A 174 10.17 0.10 2.78
C VAL A 174 11.35 -0.86 2.62
N THR A 175 12.34 -0.70 3.47
CA THR A 175 13.56 -1.52 3.47
C THR A 175 14.02 -1.83 4.90
N SER A 176 15.13 -2.56 5.04
CA SER A 176 15.80 -2.84 6.32
C SER A 176 17.32 -2.76 6.11
N PRO A 177 18.14 -2.43 7.12
CA PRO A 177 19.59 -2.24 6.97
C PRO A 177 20.29 -3.59 6.69
N GLN A 178 20.52 -3.91 5.43
CA GLN A 178 21.23 -5.09 4.95
C GLN A 178 22.01 -4.72 3.69
N GLU A 179 23.04 -5.49 3.32
CA GLU A 179 24.00 -5.15 2.25
C GLU A 179 23.40 -4.85 0.86
N LEU A 180 22.17 -5.32 0.57
CA LEU A 180 21.53 -5.11 -0.74
C LEU A 180 20.53 -3.94 -0.78
N VAL A 181 20.49 -3.08 0.25
CA VAL A 181 19.50 -1.98 0.34
C VAL A 181 19.60 -1.05 -0.86
N SER A 182 20.80 -0.65 -1.26
CA SER A 182 21.02 0.24 -2.41
C SER A 182 20.37 -0.31 -3.68
N MET A 183 20.66 -1.56 -4.02
CA MET A 183 20.09 -2.20 -5.22
C MET A 183 18.56 -2.34 -5.15
N ILE A 184 18.02 -2.59 -3.96
CA ILE A 184 16.57 -2.76 -3.76
C ILE A 184 15.85 -1.41 -3.93
N VAL A 185 16.37 -0.36 -3.30
CA VAL A 185 15.83 0.99 -3.43
C VAL A 185 15.96 1.47 -4.87
N GLU A 186 17.11 1.26 -5.50
CA GLU A 186 17.35 1.62 -6.91
C GLU A 186 16.34 0.95 -7.85
N LYS A 187 16.05 -0.34 -7.67
CA LYS A 187 15.02 -1.03 -8.46
C LYS A 187 13.64 -0.42 -8.27
N ALA A 188 13.25 -0.10 -7.04
CA ALA A 188 11.97 0.53 -6.75
C ALA A 188 11.88 1.94 -7.37
N VAL A 189 12.94 2.73 -7.25
CA VAL A 189 13.06 4.07 -7.86
C VAL A 189 12.98 3.98 -9.39
N ASN A 190 13.74 3.06 -10.00
CA ASN A 190 13.72 2.88 -11.46
C ASN A 190 12.33 2.46 -11.95
N MET A 191 11.65 1.57 -11.23
CA MET A 191 10.28 1.16 -11.56
C MET A 191 9.31 2.35 -11.48
N ALA A 192 9.40 3.15 -10.42
CA ALA A 192 8.59 4.35 -10.25
C ALA A 192 8.84 5.38 -11.35
N ASN A 193 10.11 5.62 -11.69
CA ASN A 193 10.49 6.54 -12.77
C ASN A 193 9.98 6.07 -14.14
N MET A 194 10.00 4.76 -14.43
CA MET A 194 9.42 4.22 -15.67
C MET A 194 7.92 4.46 -15.80
N MET A 195 7.23 4.64 -14.67
CA MET A 195 5.78 4.88 -14.60
C MET A 195 5.45 6.36 -14.33
N ASP A 196 6.44 7.23 -14.29
CA ASP A 196 6.31 8.67 -13.96
C ASP A 196 5.65 8.91 -12.60
N ILE A 197 5.95 8.06 -11.62
CA ILE A 197 5.41 8.13 -10.26
C ILE A 197 6.52 8.59 -9.30
N PRO A 198 6.32 9.66 -8.50
CA PRO A 198 7.34 10.13 -7.58
C PRO A 198 7.56 9.19 -6.39
N VAL A 199 8.83 9.08 -5.95
CA VAL A 199 9.17 8.44 -4.68
C VAL A 199 9.09 9.48 -3.57
N LEU A 200 8.09 9.36 -2.70
CA LEU A 200 7.79 10.34 -1.65
C LEU A 200 8.71 10.20 -0.44
N GLY A 201 9.14 8.97 -0.17
CA GLY A 201 10.03 8.71 0.96
C GLY A 201 10.48 7.28 1.07
N ILE A 202 11.45 7.07 1.97
CA ILE A 202 11.98 5.76 2.31
C ILE A 202 11.83 5.52 3.81
N VAL A 203 11.32 4.34 4.18
CA VAL A 203 11.26 3.89 5.57
C VAL A 203 12.22 2.72 5.75
N GLU A 204 13.29 2.94 6.49
CA GLU A 204 14.18 1.86 6.92
C GLU A 204 13.66 1.29 8.24
N ASN A 205 12.96 0.17 8.16
CA ASN A 205 12.50 -0.56 9.33
C ASN A 205 13.61 -1.43 9.91
N MET A 206 13.56 -1.71 11.21
CA MET A 206 14.59 -2.47 11.94
C MET A 206 15.98 -1.82 11.85
N SER A 207 16.03 -0.48 11.78
CA SER A 207 17.26 0.29 11.57
C SER A 207 18.23 0.16 12.76
N TYR A 208 17.70 0.07 13.96
CA TYR A 208 18.49 -0.08 15.19
C TYR A 208 17.65 -0.73 16.29
N PHE A 209 18.32 -1.25 17.29
CA PHE A 209 17.73 -1.65 18.58
C PHE A 209 18.15 -0.67 19.66
N GLU A 210 17.20 -0.14 20.41
CA GLU A 210 17.48 0.73 21.53
C GLU A 210 17.43 -0.09 22.83
N CYS A 211 18.55 -0.09 23.56
CA CYS A 211 18.64 -0.82 24.82
C CYS A 211 17.70 -0.21 25.87
N PRO A 212 16.77 -0.97 26.44
CA PRO A 212 15.79 -0.44 27.40
C PRO A 212 16.43 0.06 28.70
N ASP A 213 17.63 -0.45 29.06
CA ASP A 213 18.28 -0.09 30.31
C ASP A 213 19.10 1.21 30.21
N CYS A 214 19.73 1.49 29.07
CA CYS A 214 20.65 2.62 28.94
C CYS A 214 20.39 3.52 27.73
N GLY A 215 19.38 3.26 26.92
CA GLY A 215 19.02 4.05 25.73
C GLY A 215 20.06 4.02 24.58
N LYS A 216 21.10 3.18 24.70
CA LYS A 216 22.12 3.07 23.64
C LYS A 216 21.53 2.37 22.42
N LYS A 217 21.72 2.97 21.25
CA LYS A 217 21.33 2.40 19.95
C LYS A 217 22.38 1.42 19.45
N HIS A 218 21.93 0.25 19.02
CA HIS A 218 22.75 -0.82 18.46
C HIS A 218 22.28 -1.14 17.04
N GLU A 219 23.19 -1.09 16.09
CA GLU A 219 22.94 -1.40 14.68
C GLU A 219 23.08 -2.91 14.46
N ILE A 220 22.05 -3.68 14.82
CA ILE A 220 22.05 -5.16 14.81
C ILE A 220 22.32 -5.74 13.43
N PHE A 221 21.79 -5.07 12.38
CA PHE A 221 21.95 -5.50 10.98
C PHE A 221 23.03 -4.73 10.22
N GLY A 222 23.92 -4.05 10.93
CA GLY A 222 24.98 -3.21 10.35
C GLY A 222 24.59 -1.75 10.26
N LYS A 223 25.55 -0.93 9.81
CA LYS A 223 25.38 0.51 9.69
C LYS A 223 24.37 0.85 8.61
N SER A 224 23.45 1.75 8.94
CA SER A 224 22.50 2.29 7.96
C SER A 224 23.20 3.20 6.95
N HIS A 225 22.93 3.00 5.66
CA HIS A 225 23.36 3.83 4.55
C HIS A 225 22.17 4.52 3.85
N ILE A 226 21.00 4.48 4.46
CA ILE A 226 19.78 4.93 3.81
C ILE A 226 19.77 6.42 3.48
N ASP A 227 20.40 7.25 4.31
CA ASP A 227 20.49 8.69 4.06
C ASP A 227 21.35 9.01 2.82
N GLU A 228 22.45 8.25 2.62
CA GLU A 228 23.32 8.37 1.45
C GLU A 228 22.57 7.94 0.18
N ILE A 229 21.80 6.84 0.26
CA ILE A 229 21.00 6.32 -0.83
C ILE A 229 19.85 7.29 -1.17
N ALA A 230 19.16 7.83 -0.17
CA ALA A 230 18.10 8.81 -0.37
C ALA A 230 18.63 10.07 -1.06
N ALA A 231 19.80 10.56 -0.64
CA ALA A 231 20.45 11.72 -1.26
C ALA A 231 20.84 11.47 -2.72
N GLN A 232 21.28 10.26 -3.08
CA GLN A 232 21.61 9.89 -4.47
C GLN A 232 20.41 9.95 -5.40
N HIS A 233 19.21 9.73 -4.88
CA HIS A 233 17.94 9.72 -5.64
C HIS A 233 17.07 10.96 -5.39
N ASP A 234 17.60 12.01 -4.75
CA ASP A 234 16.88 13.24 -4.36
C ASP A 234 15.59 12.99 -3.53
N ILE A 235 15.59 11.91 -2.73
CA ILE A 235 14.48 11.56 -1.85
C ILE A 235 14.70 12.25 -0.50
N LYS A 236 13.81 13.19 -0.15
CA LYS A 236 13.98 14.06 1.03
C LYS A 236 13.44 13.46 2.32
N ALA A 237 12.39 12.66 2.23
CA ALA A 237 11.76 12.07 3.41
C ALA A 237 12.35 10.68 3.70
N VAL A 238 13.04 10.56 4.83
CA VAL A 238 13.60 9.30 5.33
C VAL A 238 13.17 9.09 6.76
N ALA A 239 12.64 7.91 7.07
CA ALA A 239 12.32 7.50 8.43
C ALA A 239 13.10 6.24 8.81
N LYS A 240 13.59 6.18 10.06
CA LYS A 240 14.26 5.01 10.63
C LYS A 240 13.48 4.50 11.82
N LEU A 241 12.96 3.28 11.70
CA LEU A 241 12.20 2.65 12.76
C LEU A 241 13.07 1.64 13.53
N PRO A 242 12.96 1.58 14.85
CA PRO A 242 13.70 0.64 15.67
C PRO A 242 13.18 -0.80 15.52
N ILE A 243 14.00 -1.76 15.89
CA ILE A 243 13.52 -3.10 16.28
C ILE A 243 12.76 -2.92 17.59
N ASN A 244 11.45 -3.06 17.54
CA ASN A 244 10.58 -2.90 18.70
C ASN A 244 9.67 -4.13 18.88
N PRO A 245 10.04 -5.07 19.80
CA PRO A 245 9.23 -6.27 20.05
C PRO A 245 7.84 -5.96 20.60
N GLU A 246 7.67 -4.87 21.38
CA GLU A 246 6.37 -4.46 21.88
C GLU A 246 5.45 -3.99 20.75
N ALA A 247 5.99 -3.18 19.82
CA ALA A 247 5.23 -2.76 18.65
C ALA A 247 4.83 -3.96 17.77
N ALA A 248 5.74 -4.91 17.55
CA ALA A 248 5.43 -6.14 16.82
C ALA A 248 4.31 -6.93 17.51
N SER A 249 4.38 -7.11 18.84
CA SER A 249 3.34 -7.79 19.60
C SER A 249 2.00 -7.07 19.55
N LYS A 250 1.96 -5.74 19.60
CA LYS A 250 0.73 -4.94 19.43
C LYS A 250 0.12 -5.11 18.05
N VAL A 251 0.93 -5.07 16.99
CA VAL A 251 0.47 -5.30 15.61
C VAL A 251 -0.10 -6.72 15.47
N ASP A 252 0.61 -7.72 15.97
CA ASP A 252 0.14 -9.12 15.96
C ASP A 252 -1.14 -9.34 16.78
N GLY A 253 -1.33 -8.54 17.82
CA GLY A 253 -2.53 -8.54 18.67
C GLY A 253 -3.70 -7.73 18.11
N GLY A 254 -3.55 -7.02 17.00
CA GLY A 254 -4.61 -6.20 16.40
C GLY A 254 -4.73 -4.79 17.00
N PHE A 255 -3.66 -4.25 17.58
CA PHE A 255 -3.61 -2.96 18.27
C PHE A 255 -2.67 -1.97 17.57
N ALA A 256 -2.58 -2.00 16.23
CA ALA A 256 -1.71 -1.09 15.48
C ALA A 256 -2.05 0.40 15.73
N GLU A 257 -3.31 0.73 15.99
CA GLU A 257 -3.78 2.09 16.25
C GLU A 257 -3.25 2.68 17.58
N ASP A 258 -2.84 1.83 18.54
CA ASP A 258 -2.32 2.23 19.84
C ASP A 258 -0.81 2.52 19.82
N LEU A 259 -0.18 2.42 18.64
CA LEU A 259 1.26 2.67 18.50
C LEU A 259 1.56 4.16 18.35
N ASP A 260 2.76 4.55 18.83
CA ASP A 260 3.35 5.84 18.50
C ASP A 260 3.86 5.77 17.04
N VAL A 261 3.42 6.73 16.23
CA VAL A 261 3.73 6.83 14.81
C VAL A 261 4.53 8.09 14.46
N SER A 262 4.96 8.85 15.47
CA SER A 262 5.67 10.13 15.29
C SER A 262 6.95 10.02 14.47
N ALA A 263 7.62 8.86 14.50
CA ALA A 263 8.79 8.60 13.66
C ALA A 263 8.51 8.63 12.15
N LEU A 264 7.23 8.62 11.75
CA LEU A 264 6.79 8.68 10.35
C LEU A 264 6.26 10.06 9.94
N ASP A 265 6.32 11.08 10.79
CA ASP A 265 5.76 12.40 10.51
C ASP A 265 6.37 13.07 9.28
N ASN A 266 7.68 12.90 9.03
CA ASN A 266 8.32 13.43 7.84
C ASN A 266 7.85 12.74 6.54
N ILE A 267 7.55 11.45 6.59
CA ILE A 267 6.95 10.71 5.47
C ILE A 267 5.52 11.19 5.24
N PHE A 268 4.74 11.35 6.33
CA PHE A 268 3.39 11.88 6.26
C PHE A 268 3.34 13.29 5.63
N GLU A 269 4.26 14.19 6.03
CA GLU A 269 4.34 15.51 5.42
C GLU A 269 4.68 15.46 3.92
N ALA A 270 5.55 14.55 3.49
CA ALA A 270 5.82 14.33 2.06
C ALA A 270 4.58 13.82 1.32
N ILE A 271 3.82 12.91 1.93
CA ILE A 271 2.55 12.40 1.38
C ILE A 271 1.50 13.53 1.31
N ARG A 272 1.40 14.37 2.33
CA ARG A 272 0.43 15.46 2.37
C ARG A 272 0.66 16.48 1.27
N ASN A 273 1.91 16.74 0.94
CA ASN A 273 2.34 17.79 0.00
C ASN A 273 2.49 17.32 -1.46
N CYS A 274 2.31 16.04 -1.76
CA CYS A 274 2.34 15.52 -3.13
C CYS A 274 1.07 15.76 -3.92
#